data_3b38f3bc4837e0d57d460f907d4b4ce8
#
_entry.id   3b38f3bc4837e0d57d460f907d4b4ce8
#
_cell.length_a   1.000
_cell.length_b   1.000
_cell.length_c   1.000
_cell.angle_alpha   90.00
_cell.angle_beta   90.00
_cell.angle_gamma   90.00
#
_symmetry.space_group_name_H-M   'P 1'
#
loop_
_entity.id
_entity.type
_entity.pdbx_description
1 polymer ?
#
loop_
_entity_poly.entity_id
_entity_poly.type
_entity_poly.pdbx_seq_one_letter_code
_entity_poly.pdbx_strand_id
1 'polypeptide(L)'
;MPDYQDVVSADALDELRSRYTELAALAGSLAHEIKNPLSVIRMNMDLLAEDFAKSETPKERRALAKIEMVSRQCTRLENLLNDFLRFNKVGQLELRLGSLNEQIERVLDLFTAQAEESQIEIVRYLDADLPSIQLNAETLQAALVNLVKNAIEAMPDGGQLTARTRITRQGVALDLIDTGIGMDERTAMKMFDAFYTTKSGGSGLGLPTARRIIEAHGGRISVHSDVGIGTQFTLEFPTPARIGGDGSAEF
;
A
#
# COMPACT_ATOMS: atom_id res chain seq x y z
N MET A 1 -11.87 37.96 24.62
CA MET A 1 -11.74 36.51 24.51
C MET A 1 -10.42 36.27 23.83
N PRO A 2 -9.43 35.66 24.48
CA PRO A 2 -8.15 35.41 23.83
C PRO A 2 -8.27 34.18 22.91
N ASP A 3 -7.80 34.34 21.66
CA ASP A 3 -7.61 33.30 20.67
C ASP A 3 -6.62 32.25 21.21
N TYR A 4 -7.11 31.05 21.49
CA TYR A 4 -6.28 29.88 21.68
C TYR A 4 -5.91 29.30 20.28
N GLN A 5 -4.95 29.91 19.62
CA GLN A 5 -4.15 29.22 18.64
C GLN A 5 -3.03 28.51 19.41
N ASP A 6 -3.20 27.20 19.63
CA ASP A 6 -2.14 26.34 20.11
C ASP A 6 -0.98 26.35 19.08
N VAL A 7 -0.02 27.22 19.33
CA VAL A 7 1.30 27.16 18.72
C VAL A 7 1.99 25.95 19.37
N VAL A 8 1.83 24.77 18.77
CA VAL A 8 2.72 23.63 19.08
C VAL A 8 4.14 24.12 18.83
N SER A 9 4.94 24.27 19.90
CA SER A 9 6.30 24.81 19.77
C SER A 9 7.12 23.89 18.86
N ALA A 10 8.05 24.45 18.09
CA ALA A 10 8.95 23.66 17.23
C ALA A 10 9.65 22.54 18.03
N ASP A 11 10.00 22.82 19.28
CA ASP A 11 10.59 21.88 20.21
C ASP A 11 9.67 20.68 20.52
N ALA A 12 8.36 20.89 20.68
CA ALA A 12 7.40 19.81 20.93
C ALA A 12 7.21 18.94 19.70
N LEU A 13 7.29 19.50 18.50
CA LEU A 13 7.25 18.74 17.24
C LEU A 13 8.52 17.90 17.06
N ASP A 14 9.68 18.45 17.39
CA ASP A 14 10.96 17.74 17.29
C ASP A 14 11.08 16.63 18.36
N GLU A 15 10.58 16.87 19.57
CA GLU A 15 10.48 15.84 20.60
C GLU A 15 9.54 14.68 20.17
N LEU A 16 8.38 14.99 19.59
CA LEU A 16 7.44 14.00 19.09
C LEU A 16 8.04 13.18 17.94
N ARG A 17 8.77 13.84 17.02
CA ARG A 17 9.49 13.16 15.93
C ARG A 17 10.59 12.25 16.46
N SER A 18 11.35 12.70 17.45
CA SER A 18 12.41 11.90 18.07
C SER A 18 11.85 10.65 18.74
N ARG A 19 10.80 10.78 19.54
CA ARG A 19 10.10 9.65 20.18
C ARG A 19 9.50 8.68 19.16
N TYR A 20 8.95 9.23 18.06
CA TYR A 20 8.42 8.39 16.99
C TYR A 20 9.52 7.58 16.30
N THR A 21 10.68 8.20 16.04
CA THR A 21 11.83 7.54 15.42
C THR A 21 12.40 6.44 16.32
N GLU A 22 12.48 6.69 17.62
CA GLU A 22 12.92 5.71 18.61
C GLU A 22 11.95 4.50 18.68
N LEU A 23 10.63 4.74 18.73
CA LEU A 23 9.62 3.69 18.68
C LEU A 23 9.68 2.88 17.38
N ALA A 24 9.91 3.53 16.25
CA ALA A 24 10.06 2.86 14.96
C ALA A 24 11.32 1.97 14.90
N ALA A 25 12.43 2.43 15.50
CA ALA A 25 13.67 1.65 15.59
C ALA A 25 13.49 0.41 16.50
N LEU A 26 12.85 0.58 17.67
CA LEU A 26 12.53 -0.53 18.59
C LEU A 26 11.58 -1.54 17.92
N ALA A 27 10.56 -1.05 17.22
CA ALA A 27 9.65 -1.91 16.45
C ALA A 27 10.40 -2.71 15.38
N GLY A 28 11.40 -2.10 14.72
CA GLY A 28 12.28 -2.76 13.75
C GLY A 28 13.08 -3.90 14.35
N SER A 29 13.71 -3.67 15.51
CA SER A 29 14.49 -4.69 16.23
C SER A 29 13.61 -5.86 16.68
N LEU A 30 12.49 -5.56 17.34
CA LEU A 30 11.51 -6.57 17.79
C LEU A 30 10.98 -7.42 16.64
N ALA A 31 10.72 -6.79 15.51
CA ALA A 31 10.23 -7.50 14.34
C ALA A 31 11.26 -8.49 13.79
N HIS A 32 12.54 -8.13 13.76
CA HIS A 32 13.59 -9.06 13.38
C HIS A 32 13.72 -10.23 14.36
N GLU A 33 13.60 -9.95 15.67
CA GLU A 33 13.66 -10.98 16.71
C GLU A 33 12.44 -11.92 16.69
N ILE A 34 11.26 -11.46 16.26
CA ILE A 34 10.08 -12.30 16.08
C ILE A 34 10.14 -13.09 14.77
N LYS A 35 10.67 -12.49 13.70
CA LYS A 35 10.78 -13.15 12.38
C LYS A 35 11.67 -14.40 12.43
N ASN A 36 12.75 -14.36 13.21
CA ASN A 36 13.69 -15.47 13.33
C ASN A 36 13.02 -16.76 13.85
N PRO A 37 12.37 -16.81 15.03
CA PRO A 37 11.68 -18.00 15.49
C PRO A 37 10.54 -18.42 14.58
N LEU A 38 9.80 -17.48 13.96
CA LEU A 38 8.74 -17.83 12.99
C LEU A 38 9.31 -18.56 11.78
N SER A 39 10.41 -18.09 11.21
CA SER A 39 11.08 -18.75 10.08
C SER A 39 11.56 -20.15 10.44
N VAL A 40 12.08 -20.36 11.67
CA VAL A 40 12.48 -21.69 12.16
C VAL A 40 11.26 -22.60 12.31
N ILE A 41 10.15 -22.12 12.88
CA ILE A 41 8.92 -22.91 13.02
C ILE A 41 8.39 -23.28 11.63
N ARG A 42 8.32 -22.35 10.68
CA ARG A 42 7.86 -22.60 9.32
C ARG A 42 8.72 -23.65 8.63
N MET A 43 10.06 -23.52 8.69
CA MET A 43 10.97 -24.48 8.09
C MET A 43 10.75 -25.90 8.65
N ASN A 44 10.56 -26.04 9.98
CA ASN A 44 10.28 -27.35 10.57
C ASN A 44 8.90 -27.90 10.14
N MET A 45 7.89 -27.03 9.95
CA MET A 45 6.60 -27.46 9.44
C MET A 45 6.70 -27.91 7.98
N ASP A 46 7.50 -27.23 7.15
CA ASP A 46 7.71 -27.60 5.75
C ASP A 46 8.42 -28.95 5.65
N LEU A 47 9.47 -29.22 6.47
CA LEU A 47 10.12 -30.51 6.54
C LEU A 47 9.18 -31.62 7.01
N LEU A 48 8.35 -31.37 8.04
CA LEU A 48 7.33 -32.31 8.47
C LEU A 48 6.27 -32.57 7.39
N ALA A 49 5.91 -31.56 6.59
CA ALA A 49 4.99 -31.74 5.47
C ALA A 49 5.57 -32.65 4.40
N GLU A 50 6.88 -32.55 4.11
CA GLU A 50 7.59 -33.45 3.19
C GLU A 50 7.57 -34.92 3.70
N ASP A 51 7.81 -35.14 5.00
CA ASP A 51 7.76 -36.46 5.61
C ASP A 51 6.35 -37.12 5.47
N PHE A 52 5.29 -36.31 5.51
CA PHE A 52 3.92 -36.75 5.37
C PHE A 52 3.34 -36.62 3.96
N ALA A 53 4.14 -36.22 2.95
CA ALA A 53 3.67 -36.01 1.57
C ALA A 53 3.04 -37.26 0.93
N LYS A 54 3.49 -38.46 1.34
CA LYS A 54 2.96 -39.76 0.91
C LYS A 54 2.04 -40.38 1.95
N SER A 55 1.15 -39.60 2.53
CA SER A 55 0.25 -40.03 3.61
C SER A 55 -0.74 -41.08 3.12
N GLU A 56 -0.61 -42.32 3.60
CA GLU A 56 -1.50 -43.44 3.26
C GLU A 56 -2.68 -43.56 4.23
N THR A 57 -2.46 -43.26 5.50
CA THR A 57 -3.48 -43.45 6.52
C THR A 57 -4.32 -42.18 6.78
N PRO A 58 -5.58 -42.31 7.25
CA PRO A 58 -6.40 -41.17 7.65
C PRO A 58 -5.78 -40.32 8.78
N LYS A 59 -4.92 -40.96 9.63
CA LYS A 59 -4.22 -40.26 10.72
C LYS A 59 -3.13 -39.38 10.19
N GLU A 60 -2.34 -39.84 9.22
CA GLU A 60 -1.28 -39.08 8.56
C GLU A 60 -1.85 -37.90 7.77
N ARG A 61 -2.93 -38.10 7.01
CA ARG A 61 -3.61 -36.99 6.30
C ARG A 61 -4.09 -35.89 7.24
N ARG A 62 -4.60 -36.27 8.44
CA ARG A 62 -4.98 -35.27 9.47
C ARG A 62 -3.77 -34.57 10.07
N ALA A 63 -2.63 -35.26 10.22
CA ALA A 63 -1.39 -34.66 10.70
C ALA A 63 -0.88 -33.64 9.67
N LEU A 64 -0.81 -34.00 8.37
CA LEU A 64 -0.41 -33.12 7.28
C LEU A 64 -1.29 -31.85 7.23
N ALA A 65 -2.61 -31.98 7.29
CA ALA A 65 -3.52 -30.83 7.29
C ALA A 65 -3.26 -29.86 8.47
N LYS A 66 -2.86 -30.38 9.65
CA LYS A 66 -2.48 -29.55 10.79
C LYS A 66 -1.13 -28.86 10.58
N ILE A 67 -0.15 -29.57 10.03
CA ILE A 67 1.17 -29.03 9.70
C ILE A 67 1.02 -27.88 8.71
N GLU A 68 0.30 -28.07 7.61
CA GLU A 68 -0.01 -27.01 6.64
C GLU A 68 -0.76 -25.83 7.23
N MET A 69 -1.67 -26.08 8.18
CA MET A 69 -2.37 -25.00 8.88
C MET A 69 -1.37 -24.14 9.69
N VAL A 70 -0.44 -24.77 10.41
CA VAL A 70 0.58 -24.05 11.20
C VAL A 70 1.51 -23.27 10.27
N SER A 71 1.99 -23.90 9.18
CA SER A 71 2.85 -23.22 8.18
C SER A 71 2.16 -21.98 7.61
N ARG A 72 0.88 -22.07 7.24
CA ARG A 72 0.09 -20.92 6.78
C ARG A 72 -0.01 -19.81 7.84
N GLN A 73 -0.17 -20.15 9.13
CA GLN A 73 -0.20 -19.16 10.21
C GLN A 73 1.16 -18.47 10.41
N CYS A 74 2.27 -19.21 10.29
CA CYS A 74 3.61 -18.62 10.34
C CYS A 74 3.82 -17.60 9.21
N THR A 75 3.48 -17.98 7.96
CA THR A 75 3.54 -17.06 6.80
C THR A 75 2.67 -15.81 7.01
N ARG A 76 1.47 -15.99 7.58
CA ARG A 76 0.59 -14.87 7.89
C ARG A 76 1.23 -13.91 8.91
N LEU A 77 1.84 -14.43 9.97
CA LEU A 77 2.52 -13.61 10.98
C LEU A 77 3.75 -12.91 10.40
N GLU A 78 4.54 -13.56 9.55
CA GLU A 78 5.66 -12.95 8.83
C GLU A 78 5.17 -11.77 7.96
N ASN A 79 4.06 -11.94 7.25
CA ASN A 79 3.47 -10.87 6.41
C ASN A 79 2.96 -9.70 7.25
N LEU A 80 2.23 -9.97 8.35
CA LEU A 80 1.79 -8.94 9.29
C LEU A 80 2.97 -8.11 9.84
N LEU A 81 4.05 -8.79 10.20
CA LEU A 81 5.24 -8.16 10.72
C LEU A 81 5.96 -7.30 9.67
N ASN A 82 6.06 -7.79 8.44
CA ASN A 82 6.63 -7.04 7.33
C ASN A 82 5.78 -5.79 7.00
N ASP A 83 4.45 -5.91 7.00
CA ASP A 83 3.53 -4.79 6.79
C ASP A 83 3.66 -3.75 7.91
N PHE A 84 3.77 -4.21 9.16
CA PHE A 84 4.00 -3.33 10.31
C PHE A 84 5.33 -2.58 10.22
N LEU A 85 6.41 -3.26 9.79
CA LEU A 85 7.70 -2.61 9.56
C LEU A 85 7.64 -1.56 8.46
N ARG A 86 6.96 -1.87 7.35
CA ARG A 86 6.75 -0.91 6.25
C ARG A 86 5.94 0.29 6.72
N PHE A 87 4.87 0.06 7.48
CA PHE A 87 4.05 1.12 8.05
C PHE A 87 4.86 2.07 8.93
N ASN A 88 5.82 1.56 9.73
CA ASN A 88 6.66 2.38 10.59
C ASN A 88 7.85 3.03 9.89
N LYS A 89 8.32 2.47 8.75
CA LYS A 89 9.48 3.00 8.01
C LYS A 89 9.19 4.21 7.13
N VAL A 90 7.95 4.66 6.98
CA VAL A 90 7.62 5.88 6.23
C VAL A 90 8.11 7.09 7.01
N GLY A 91 9.43 7.34 6.94
CA GLY A 91 10.12 8.47 7.56
C GLY A 91 10.48 9.55 6.53
N GLN A 92 11.63 10.18 6.69
CA GLN A 92 12.14 11.14 5.71
C GLN A 92 12.48 10.43 4.40
N LEU A 93 11.72 10.74 3.33
CA LEU A 93 11.95 10.21 1.99
C LEU A 93 12.91 11.13 1.22
N GLU A 94 13.91 10.55 0.57
CA GLU A 94 14.65 11.26 -0.46
C GLU A 94 13.77 11.33 -1.71
N LEU A 95 13.18 12.50 -1.96
CA LEU A 95 12.35 12.74 -3.13
C LEU A 95 13.21 13.27 -4.29
N ARG A 96 12.98 12.74 -5.49
CA ARG A 96 13.61 13.15 -6.74
C ARG A 96 12.54 13.36 -7.80
N LEU A 97 12.84 14.22 -8.80
CA LEU A 97 11.95 14.35 -9.96
C LEU A 97 11.81 13.00 -10.68
N GLY A 98 10.55 12.60 -10.92
CA GLY A 98 10.25 11.34 -11.59
C GLY A 98 8.85 11.33 -12.20
N SER A 99 8.60 10.36 -13.07
CA SER A 99 7.35 10.18 -13.79
C SER A 99 6.39 9.32 -12.97
N LEU A 100 5.19 9.85 -12.69
CA LEU A 100 4.10 9.08 -12.06
C LEU A 100 3.61 7.96 -12.99
N ASN A 101 3.53 8.25 -14.32
CA ASN A 101 3.12 7.25 -15.31
C ASN A 101 4.05 6.03 -15.28
N GLU A 102 5.37 6.25 -15.26
CA GLU A 102 6.34 5.16 -15.19
C GLU A 102 6.16 4.29 -13.95
N GLN A 103 5.83 4.89 -12.79
CA GLN A 103 5.63 4.12 -11.57
C GLN A 103 4.37 3.25 -11.62
N ILE A 104 3.25 3.81 -12.12
CA ILE A 104 2.01 3.03 -12.23
C ILE A 104 2.10 1.96 -13.31
N GLU A 105 2.74 2.23 -14.46
CA GLU A 105 2.95 1.23 -15.51
C GLU A 105 3.69 0.02 -14.99
N ARG A 106 4.82 0.23 -14.29
CA ARG A 106 5.61 -0.86 -13.69
C ARG A 106 4.78 -1.72 -12.73
N VAL A 107 3.92 -1.07 -11.93
CA VAL A 107 3.07 -1.81 -10.99
C VAL A 107 1.97 -2.58 -11.72
N LEU A 108 1.32 -1.99 -12.72
CA LEU A 108 0.31 -2.68 -13.51
C LEU A 108 0.89 -3.87 -14.28
N ASP A 109 2.11 -3.74 -14.83
CA ASP A 109 2.81 -4.83 -15.50
C ASP A 109 3.08 -6.00 -14.55
N LEU A 110 3.44 -5.72 -13.29
CA LEU A 110 3.64 -6.75 -12.26
C LEU A 110 2.38 -7.57 -12.01
N PHE A 111 1.19 -6.97 -12.14
CA PHE A 111 -0.08 -7.64 -11.86
C PHE A 111 -0.78 -8.18 -13.11
N THR A 112 -0.22 -8.03 -14.32
CA THR A 112 -0.88 -8.43 -15.58
C THR A 112 -1.26 -9.91 -15.58
N ALA A 113 -0.34 -10.81 -15.27
CA ALA A 113 -0.61 -12.25 -15.24
C ALA A 113 -1.70 -12.62 -14.20
N GLN A 114 -1.64 -12.05 -13.01
CA GLN A 114 -2.65 -12.30 -11.96
C GLN A 114 -4.02 -11.74 -12.36
N ALA A 115 -4.08 -10.59 -13.02
CA ALA A 115 -5.32 -10.01 -13.50
C ALA A 115 -5.96 -10.88 -14.59
N GLU A 116 -5.16 -11.38 -15.54
CA GLU A 116 -5.61 -12.30 -16.59
C GLU A 116 -6.18 -13.61 -15.98
N GLU A 117 -5.49 -14.23 -15.03
CA GLU A 117 -5.97 -15.41 -14.30
C GLU A 117 -7.31 -15.15 -13.58
N SER A 118 -7.49 -13.94 -13.08
CA SER A 118 -8.71 -13.49 -12.37
C SER A 118 -9.78 -12.91 -13.30
N GLN A 119 -9.60 -12.98 -14.62
CA GLN A 119 -10.50 -12.40 -15.62
C GLN A 119 -10.74 -10.89 -15.43
N ILE A 120 -9.69 -10.16 -15.04
CA ILE A 120 -9.71 -8.70 -14.85
C ILE A 120 -8.98 -8.03 -16.01
N GLU A 121 -9.68 -7.12 -16.69
CA GLU A 121 -9.10 -6.28 -17.73
C GLU A 121 -8.39 -5.06 -17.10
N ILE A 122 -7.11 -4.86 -17.42
CA ILE A 122 -6.36 -3.66 -17.00
C ILE A 122 -6.38 -2.63 -18.13
N VAL A 123 -7.03 -1.49 -17.90
CA VAL A 123 -7.16 -0.39 -18.87
C VAL A 123 -6.30 0.80 -18.41
N ARG A 124 -5.55 1.40 -19.35
CA ARG A 124 -4.61 2.49 -19.07
C ARG A 124 -4.95 3.72 -19.89
N TYR A 125 -5.30 4.82 -19.22
CA TYR A 125 -5.52 6.15 -19.79
C TYR A 125 -4.50 7.12 -19.19
N LEU A 126 -3.24 6.97 -19.60
CA LEU A 126 -2.13 7.75 -19.04
C LEU A 126 -1.86 8.95 -19.93
N ASP A 127 -1.95 10.15 -19.35
CA ASP A 127 -1.66 11.41 -20.06
C ASP A 127 -0.16 11.49 -20.38
N ALA A 128 0.19 11.49 -21.69
CA ALA A 128 1.57 11.50 -22.16
C ALA A 128 2.33 12.78 -21.75
N ASP A 129 1.62 13.89 -21.58
CA ASP A 129 2.18 15.20 -21.22
C ASP A 129 2.18 15.44 -19.70
N LEU A 130 1.96 14.40 -18.87
CA LEU A 130 1.92 14.50 -17.44
C LEU A 130 3.25 15.02 -16.89
N PRO A 131 3.27 16.17 -16.16
CA PRO A 131 4.52 16.71 -15.62
C PRO A 131 5.10 15.79 -14.53
N SER A 132 6.44 15.80 -14.40
CA SER A 132 7.16 15.09 -13.34
C SER A 132 6.81 15.66 -11.97
N ILE A 133 6.82 14.79 -10.98
CA ILE A 133 6.59 15.12 -9.56
C ILE A 133 7.83 14.77 -8.73
N GLN A 134 7.90 15.30 -7.52
CA GLN A 134 8.87 14.87 -6.52
C GLN A 134 8.43 13.54 -5.93
N LEU A 135 9.20 12.46 -6.15
CA LEU A 135 8.86 11.12 -5.69
C LEU A 135 10.08 10.30 -5.27
N ASN A 136 9.84 9.34 -4.39
CA ASN A 136 10.73 8.20 -4.16
C ASN A 136 10.09 6.97 -4.83
N ALA A 137 10.74 6.44 -5.87
CA ALA A 137 10.17 5.40 -6.73
C ALA A 137 9.81 4.13 -5.95
N GLU A 138 10.69 3.67 -5.06
CA GLU A 138 10.51 2.42 -4.29
C GLU A 138 9.28 2.51 -3.37
N THR A 139 9.20 3.58 -2.59
CA THR A 139 8.10 3.74 -1.63
C THR A 139 6.77 4.04 -2.32
N LEU A 140 6.78 4.83 -3.41
CA LEU A 140 5.56 5.09 -4.19
C LEU A 140 5.04 3.82 -4.84
N GLN A 141 5.91 2.99 -5.45
CA GLN A 141 5.52 1.69 -5.98
C GLN A 141 4.90 0.79 -4.90
N ALA A 142 5.45 0.78 -3.67
CA ALA A 142 4.86 0.02 -2.57
C ALA A 142 3.43 0.47 -2.23
N ALA A 143 3.13 1.77 -2.29
CA ALA A 143 1.77 2.28 -2.12
C ALA A 143 0.85 1.84 -3.27
N LEU A 144 1.30 1.97 -4.51
CA LEU A 144 0.55 1.58 -5.71
C LEU A 144 0.27 0.08 -5.73
N VAL A 145 1.24 -0.77 -5.34
CA VAL A 145 1.05 -2.23 -5.18
C VAL A 145 -0.08 -2.53 -4.20
N ASN A 146 -0.13 -1.85 -3.05
CA ASN A 146 -1.22 -2.05 -2.08
C ASN A 146 -2.59 -1.70 -2.67
N LEU A 147 -2.69 -0.62 -3.44
CA LEU A 147 -3.94 -0.18 -4.05
C LEU A 147 -4.38 -1.11 -5.18
N VAL A 148 -3.48 -1.45 -6.11
CA VAL A 148 -3.76 -2.38 -7.23
C VAL A 148 -4.14 -3.77 -6.71
N LYS A 149 -3.40 -4.29 -5.73
CA LYS A 149 -3.72 -5.57 -5.08
C LYS A 149 -5.12 -5.54 -4.46
N ASN A 150 -5.49 -4.45 -3.77
CA ASN A 150 -6.81 -4.32 -3.18
C ASN A 150 -7.92 -4.28 -4.23
N ALA A 151 -7.70 -3.60 -5.36
CA ALA A 151 -8.64 -3.56 -6.48
C ALA A 151 -8.86 -4.97 -7.08
N ILE A 152 -7.77 -5.72 -7.35
CA ILE A 152 -7.86 -7.10 -7.87
C ILE A 152 -8.62 -8.01 -6.88
N GLU A 153 -8.30 -7.93 -5.58
CA GLU A 153 -8.98 -8.73 -4.56
C GLU A 153 -10.46 -8.34 -4.36
N ALA A 154 -10.87 -7.13 -4.77
CA ALA A 154 -12.27 -6.68 -4.74
C ALA A 154 -13.10 -7.19 -5.92
N MET A 155 -12.46 -7.84 -6.91
CA MET A 155 -13.08 -8.35 -8.14
C MET A 155 -12.97 -9.88 -8.25
N PRO A 156 -13.53 -10.66 -7.31
CA PRO A 156 -13.37 -12.14 -7.30
C PRO A 156 -13.98 -12.83 -8.51
N ASP A 157 -14.96 -12.23 -9.17
CA ASP A 157 -15.66 -12.75 -10.34
C ASP A 157 -15.20 -12.08 -11.66
N GLY A 158 -14.00 -11.46 -11.64
CA GLY A 158 -13.49 -10.68 -12.75
C GLY A 158 -14.00 -9.23 -12.75
N GLY A 159 -13.61 -8.46 -13.77
CA GLY A 159 -14.01 -7.06 -13.90
C GLY A 159 -12.98 -6.22 -14.65
N GLN A 160 -12.93 -4.92 -14.34
CA GLN A 160 -12.03 -3.99 -14.98
C GLN A 160 -11.33 -3.11 -13.94
N LEU A 161 -10.00 -3.01 -14.05
CA LEU A 161 -9.17 -2.05 -13.33
C LEU A 161 -8.69 -0.97 -14.30
N THR A 162 -9.14 0.26 -14.11
CA THR A 162 -8.72 1.41 -14.92
C THR A 162 -7.74 2.27 -14.15
N ALA A 163 -6.58 2.55 -14.72
CA ALA A 163 -5.63 3.56 -14.27
C ALA A 163 -5.70 4.77 -15.20
N ARG A 164 -6.00 5.95 -14.65
CA ARG A 164 -6.09 7.19 -15.42
C ARG A 164 -5.27 8.28 -14.76
N THR A 165 -4.34 8.89 -15.50
CA THR A 165 -3.61 10.08 -15.04
C THR A 165 -4.14 11.35 -15.73
N ARG A 166 -4.07 12.47 -15.04
CA ARG A 166 -4.51 13.77 -15.54
C ARG A 166 -3.80 14.91 -14.83
N ILE A 167 -3.68 16.03 -15.53
CA ILE A 167 -3.21 17.30 -14.95
C ILE A 167 -4.36 17.92 -14.14
N THR A 168 -4.04 18.49 -12.98
CA THR A 168 -4.98 19.22 -12.12
C THR A 168 -4.51 20.67 -11.93
N ARG A 169 -5.33 21.49 -11.28
CA ARG A 169 -4.93 22.90 -10.96
C ARG A 169 -3.75 22.97 -9.98
N GLN A 170 -3.56 21.95 -9.16
CA GLN A 170 -2.54 21.95 -8.10
C GLN A 170 -1.38 20.97 -8.39
N GLY A 171 -1.42 20.27 -9.52
CA GLY A 171 -0.40 19.31 -9.89
C GLY A 171 -0.93 18.20 -10.80
N VAL A 172 -0.78 16.95 -10.42
CA VAL A 172 -1.22 15.78 -11.19
C VAL A 172 -2.08 14.88 -10.32
N ALA A 173 -2.94 14.10 -10.95
CA ALA A 173 -3.75 13.07 -10.30
C ALA A 173 -3.63 11.73 -11.01
N LEU A 174 -3.65 10.64 -10.23
CA LEU A 174 -3.87 9.28 -10.67
C LEU A 174 -5.17 8.77 -10.07
N ASP A 175 -6.11 8.39 -10.92
CA ASP A 175 -7.32 7.68 -10.54
C ASP A 175 -7.12 6.18 -10.79
N LEU A 176 -7.33 5.35 -9.77
CA LEU A 176 -7.42 3.89 -9.86
C LEU A 176 -8.86 3.51 -9.61
N ILE A 177 -9.52 2.92 -10.62
CA ILE A 177 -10.95 2.64 -10.61
C ILE A 177 -11.14 1.14 -10.85
N ASP A 178 -11.75 0.43 -9.89
CA ASP A 178 -12.17 -0.95 -10.03
C ASP A 178 -13.69 -1.06 -10.14
N THR A 179 -14.16 -2.12 -10.78
CA THR A 179 -15.58 -2.48 -10.88
C THR A 179 -15.95 -3.59 -9.90
N GLY A 180 -15.26 -3.64 -8.76
CA GLY A 180 -15.42 -4.69 -7.77
C GLY A 180 -16.66 -4.53 -6.89
N ILE A 181 -16.66 -5.26 -5.77
CA ILE A 181 -17.78 -5.29 -4.81
C ILE A 181 -18.08 -3.94 -4.15
N GLY A 182 -17.14 -2.99 -4.22
CA GLY A 182 -17.26 -1.70 -3.55
C GLY A 182 -17.28 -1.80 -2.01
N MET A 183 -17.56 -0.66 -1.37
CA MET A 183 -17.59 -0.52 0.08
C MET A 183 -18.80 0.27 0.55
N ASP A 184 -19.34 -0.09 1.71
CA ASP A 184 -20.34 0.73 2.40
C ASP A 184 -19.67 1.96 3.06
N GLU A 185 -20.46 2.96 3.42
CA GLU A 185 -19.99 4.21 4.03
C GLU A 185 -19.14 3.95 5.30
N ARG A 186 -19.54 3.00 6.13
CA ARG A 186 -18.82 2.64 7.35
C ARG A 186 -17.43 2.09 7.07
N THR A 187 -17.30 1.25 6.07
CA THR A 187 -16.02 0.69 5.61
C THR A 187 -15.16 1.77 4.98
N ALA A 188 -15.73 2.61 4.12
CA ALA A 188 -15.02 3.73 3.49
C ALA A 188 -14.47 4.73 4.52
N MET A 189 -15.18 5.01 5.60
CA MET A 189 -14.70 5.87 6.69
C MET A 189 -13.53 5.26 7.47
N LYS A 190 -13.49 3.92 7.63
CA LYS A 190 -12.52 3.22 8.48
C LYS A 190 -11.38 2.56 7.73
N MET A 191 -11.44 2.49 6.42
CA MET A 191 -10.46 1.74 5.63
C MET A 191 -9.01 2.21 5.77
N PHE A 192 -8.80 3.45 6.22
CA PHE A 192 -7.48 3.99 6.52
C PHE A 192 -7.06 3.86 7.99
N ASP A 193 -7.94 3.30 8.86
CA ASP A 193 -7.58 3.00 10.24
C ASP A 193 -6.64 1.80 10.28
N ALA A 194 -5.56 1.89 11.06
CA ALA A 194 -4.60 0.80 11.20
C ALA A 194 -5.31 -0.45 11.80
N PHE A 195 -4.99 -1.61 11.22
CA PHE A 195 -5.55 -2.92 11.58
C PHE A 195 -7.03 -3.13 11.24
N TYR A 196 -7.69 -2.16 10.62
CA TYR A 196 -9.05 -2.36 10.12
C TYR A 196 -9.03 -3.16 8.82
N THR A 197 -9.77 -4.25 8.78
CA THR A 197 -9.92 -5.11 7.59
C THR A 197 -11.24 -5.86 7.60
N THR A 198 -11.85 -6.00 6.45
CA THR A 198 -13.01 -6.87 6.20
C THR A 198 -12.61 -8.22 5.61
N LYS A 199 -11.32 -8.41 5.26
CA LYS A 199 -10.79 -9.61 4.61
C LYS A 199 -10.31 -10.61 5.65
N SER A 200 -10.69 -11.89 5.50
CA SER A 200 -10.14 -12.98 6.30
C SER A 200 -8.65 -13.15 6.00
N GLY A 201 -7.77 -12.76 6.93
CA GLY A 201 -6.32 -12.88 6.76
C GLY A 201 -5.61 -11.61 6.31
N GLY A 202 -6.33 -10.51 6.09
CA GLY A 202 -5.71 -9.21 5.85
C GLY A 202 -5.01 -8.66 7.09
N SER A 203 -3.94 -7.88 6.90
CA SER A 203 -3.22 -7.18 7.99
C SER A 203 -3.96 -5.93 8.45
N GLY A 204 -4.79 -5.33 7.60
CA GLY A 204 -5.38 -4.01 7.82
C GLY A 204 -4.36 -2.87 7.82
N LEU A 205 -3.14 -3.10 7.32
CA LEU A 205 -2.07 -2.10 7.25
C LEU A 205 -1.77 -1.60 5.83
N GLY A 206 -2.25 -2.28 4.80
CA GLY A 206 -1.93 -1.92 3.41
C GLY A 206 -2.42 -0.52 3.01
N LEU A 207 -3.71 -0.21 3.22
CA LEU A 207 -4.29 1.11 2.90
C LEU A 207 -3.76 2.24 3.80
N PRO A 208 -3.66 2.06 5.14
CA PRO A 208 -2.98 3.04 6.01
C PRO A 208 -1.54 3.34 5.56
N THR A 209 -0.77 2.30 5.17
CA THR A 209 0.59 2.46 4.64
C THR A 209 0.61 3.26 3.33
N ALA A 210 -0.28 2.92 2.40
CA ALA A 210 -0.41 3.65 1.14
C ALA A 210 -0.71 5.13 1.37
N ARG A 211 -1.67 5.45 2.25
CA ARG A 211 -1.99 6.83 2.62
C ARG A 211 -0.78 7.58 3.19
N ARG A 212 -0.07 6.99 4.16
CA ARG A 212 1.14 7.62 4.74
C ARG A 212 2.23 7.87 3.72
N ILE A 213 2.44 6.94 2.78
CA ILE A 213 3.42 7.10 1.71
C ILE A 213 3.01 8.28 0.81
N ILE A 214 1.76 8.35 0.38
CA ILE A 214 1.25 9.42 -0.47
C ILE A 214 1.39 10.77 0.23
N GLU A 215 1.01 10.85 1.51
CA GLU A 215 1.17 12.06 2.35
C GLU A 215 2.66 12.45 2.52
N ALA A 216 3.57 11.48 2.68
CA ALA A 216 5.02 11.73 2.73
C ALA A 216 5.61 12.24 1.41
N HIS A 217 4.92 12.03 0.28
CA HIS A 217 5.22 12.63 -1.02
C HIS A 217 4.56 14.01 -1.22
N GLY A 218 3.98 14.60 -0.16
CA GLY A 218 3.23 15.85 -0.25
C GLY A 218 1.88 15.71 -0.97
N GLY A 219 1.45 14.49 -1.24
CA GLY A 219 0.21 14.20 -1.95
C GLY A 219 -0.99 14.02 -1.01
N ARG A 220 -2.13 13.73 -1.62
CA ARG A 220 -3.40 13.41 -0.95
C ARG A 220 -4.03 12.18 -1.61
N ILE A 221 -4.69 11.35 -0.81
CA ILE A 221 -5.53 10.25 -1.29
C ILE A 221 -6.97 10.49 -0.88
N SER A 222 -7.89 10.30 -1.81
CA SER A 222 -9.34 10.29 -1.57
C SER A 222 -9.95 9.04 -2.18
N VAL A 223 -11.16 8.67 -1.71
CA VAL A 223 -11.90 7.50 -2.15
C VAL A 223 -13.35 7.85 -2.42
N HIS A 224 -13.88 7.26 -3.47
CA HIS A 224 -15.32 7.18 -3.75
C HIS A 224 -15.66 5.73 -4.01
N SER A 225 -16.66 5.17 -3.32
CA SER A 225 -17.01 3.76 -3.44
C SER A 225 -18.48 3.54 -3.14
N ASP A 226 -19.13 2.71 -3.96
CA ASP A 226 -20.50 2.28 -3.79
C ASP A 226 -20.61 0.76 -3.85
N VAL A 227 -21.39 0.17 -2.96
CA VAL A 227 -21.56 -1.28 -2.88
C VAL A 227 -22.14 -1.82 -4.21
N GLY A 228 -21.46 -2.82 -4.78
CA GLY A 228 -21.82 -3.45 -6.05
C GLY A 228 -21.51 -2.65 -7.31
N ILE A 229 -20.87 -1.48 -7.18
CA ILE A 229 -20.44 -0.66 -8.33
C ILE A 229 -18.92 -0.70 -8.48
N GLY A 230 -18.16 -0.58 -7.36
CA GLY A 230 -16.73 -0.58 -7.33
C GLY A 230 -16.14 0.54 -6.48
N THR A 231 -14.84 0.78 -6.67
CA THR A 231 -14.10 1.79 -5.90
C THR A 231 -13.22 2.62 -6.82
N GLN A 232 -13.19 3.93 -6.57
CA GLN A 232 -12.25 4.86 -7.17
C GLN A 232 -11.36 5.44 -6.08
N PHE A 233 -10.06 5.19 -6.18
CA PHE A 233 -9.03 5.93 -5.45
C PHE A 233 -8.47 7.04 -6.33
N THR A 234 -8.41 8.26 -5.79
CA THR A 234 -7.76 9.40 -6.44
C THR A 234 -6.55 9.83 -5.62
N LEU A 235 -5.38 9.77 -6.24
CA LEU A 235 -4.10 10.19 -5.68
C LEU A 235 -3.69 11.50 -6.33
N GLU A 236 -3.54 12.56 -5.55
CA GLU A 236 -3.14 13.88 -6.05
C GLU A 236 -1.74 14.21 -5.54
N PHE A 237 -0.87 14.69 -6.44
CA PHE A 237 0.49 15.09 -6.09
C PHE A 237 0.75 16.51 -6.61
N PRO A 238 1.43 17.36 -5.80
CA PRO A 238 1.85 18.67 -6.26
C PRO A 238 2.96 18.54 -7.30
N THR A 239 2.94 19.42 -8.30
CA THR A 239 4.09 19.61 -9.18
C THR A 239 4.98 20.70 -8.60
N PRO A 240 6.31 20.60 -8.77
CA PRO A 240 7.21 21.72 -8.45
C PRO A 240 6.73 22.98 -9.17
N ALA A 241 6.68 24.11 -8.45
CA ALA A 241 6.39 25.38 -9.09
C ALA A 241 7.33 25.54 -10.28
N ARG A 242 6.81 25.77 -11.50
CA ARG A 242 7.64 26.23 -12.60
C ARG A 242 8.25 27.53 -12.13
N ILE A 243 9.56 27.55 -11.90
CA ILE A 243 10.29 28.82 -11.81
C ILE A 243 10.07 29.46 -13.17
N GLY A 244 9.19 30.45 -13.22
CA GLY A 244 8.88 31.18 -14.42
C GLY A 244 10.20 31.74 -14.95
N GLY A 245 10.59 31.32 -16.15
CA GLY A 245 11.67 31.97 -16.87
C GLY A 245 11.25 33.41 -17.04
N ASP A 246 11.93 34.30 -16.33
CA ASP A 246 11.86 35.73 -16.52
C ASP A 246 12.38 36.03 -17.94
N GLY A 247 11.44 36.08 -18.87
CA GLY A 247 11.68 36.51 -20.23
C GLY A 247 11.72 38.02 -20.26
N SER A 248 12.77 38.62 -19.71
CA SER A 248 13.15 40.01 -20.06
C SER A 248 13.66 40.00 -21.52
N ALA A 249 12.74 40.14 -22.46
CA ALA A 249 13.08 40.64 -23.78
C ALA A 249 13.24 42.17 -23.62
N GLU A 250 14.46 42.62 -23.47
CA GLU A 250 14.82 44.00 -23.80
C GLU A 250 14.77 44.16 -25.33
N PHE A 251 14.00 45.17 -25.74
CA PHE A 251 14.13 45.85 -27.00
C PHE A 251 14.47 47.31 -26.72
#